data_81f0180e8d4df417f8ac204f51bb58d3
#
_entry.id   81f0180e8d4df417f8ac204f51bb58d3
#
_cell.length_a   1.000
_cell.length_b   1.000
_cell.length_c   1.000
_cell.angle_alpha   90.00
_cell.angle_beta   90.00
_cell.angle_gamma   90.00
#
_symmetry.space_group_name_H-M   'P 1'
#
loop_
_entity.id
_entity.type
_entity.pdbx_description
1 polymer ?
#
loop_
_entity_poly.entity_id
_entity_poly.type
_entity_poly.pdbx_seq_one_letter_code
_entity_poly.pdbx_strand_id
1 'polypeptide(L)'
;MDRIDDLLELTLSALEEYRYKTFLIGATLPSYMLEHEDEVRARFKIKGTENVKHYLTKELGKGLTRRTGKRVDYIKPDVTVNVDVIKNNVTVRSRAIFLFGKYVKRVRGLNQKQERCNNCKGKGCSQCNNTGLSGFGSIEGIIVKKLIDAFGCEGAKFAWVGGEDRESLVLNGGRPFFVKVINPKLRFARPRIARKDGVEIRFAKRVGRLPDKPLRFKVKVRLWVECECKVGKESIEKINALTNTVVRFGGKRGQEVTRNIYTISAKASENILKILMTADGGLTIKQFINGDGITPNISEIVGCKTTCRSFDILSVKFAE
;
A
#
# COMPACT_ATOMS: atom_id res chain seq x y z
N MET A 1 -33.27 -22.81 22.52
CA MET A 1 -33.66 -22.01 21.34
C MET A 1 -33.24 -20.55 21.52
N ASP A 2 -33.49 -19.99 22.68
CA ASP A 2 -33.25 -18.57 22.97
C ASP A 2 -31.78 -18.10 22.73
N ARG A 3 -30.78 -18.90 23.10
CA ARG A 3 -29.38 -18.48 22.99
C ARG A 3 -28.85 -18.39 21.58
N ILE A 4 -29.39 -19.15 20.61
CA ILE A 4 -29.02 -19.06 19.20
C ILE A 4 -29.63 -17.78 18.61
N ASP A 5 -30.84 -17.45 19.00
CA ASP A 5 -31.51 -16.23 18.53
C ASP A 5 -30.82 -14.98 19.10
N ASP A 6 -30.39 -14.98 20.35
CA ASP A 6 -29.57 -13.89 20.93
C ASP A 6 -28.25 -13.68 20.17
N LEU A 7 -27.55 -14.78 19.87
CA LEU A 7 -26.31 -14.72 19.10
C LEU A 7 -26.55 -14.26 17.64
N LEU A 8 -27.71 -14.59 17.08
CA LEU A 8 -28.11 -14.10 15.75
C LEU A 8 -28.36 -12.59 15.75
N GLU A 9 -29.07 -12.06 16.74
CA GLU A 9 -29.31 -10.61 16.87
C GLU A 9 -27.99 -9.84 17.08
N LEU A 10 -27.10 -10.36 17.94
CA LEU A 10 -25.74 -9.79 18.09
C LEU A 10 -24.96 -9.80 16.77
N THR A 11 -25.10 -10.88 15.98
CA THR A 11 -24.45 -11.00 14.68
C THR A 11 -25.03 -10.01 13.68
N LEU A 12 -26.34 -9.83 13.65
CA LEU A 12 -27.01 -8.86 12.80
C LEU A 12 -26.57 -7.43 13.13
N SER A 13 -26.57 -7.08 14.40
CA SER A 13 -26.10 -5.75 14.87
C SER A 13 -24.63 -5.49 14.48
N ALA A 14 -23.74 -6.47 14.68
CA ALA A 14 -22.35 -6.33 14.29
C ALA A 14 -22.14 -6.15 12.76
N LEU A 15 -23.08 -6.61 11.95
CA LEU A 15 -23.04 -6.54 10.50
C LEU A 15 -23.70 -5.28 9.90
N GLU A 16 -24.42 -4.48 10.66
CA GLU A 16 -25.18 -3.31 10.18
C GLU A 16 -24.32 -2.30 9.41
N GLU A 17 -23.10 -2.08 9.87
CA GLU A 17 -22.15 -1.16 9.24
C GLU A 17 -21.52 -1.70 7.95
N TYR A 18 -21.68 -3.01 7.67
CA TYR A 18 -21.01 -3.67 6.56
C TYR A 18 -21.93 -3.80 5.34
N ARG A 19 -21.40 -3.51 4.17
CA ARG A 19 -22.06 -3.78 2.87
C ARG A 19 -21.40 -4.99 2.23
N TYR A 20 -22.09 -6.15 2.23
CA TYR A 20 -21.60 -7.43 1.77
C TYR A 20 -22.67 -8.21 0.98
N LYS A 21 -22.25 -9.18 0.19
CA LYS A 21 -23.13 -10.12 -0.54
C LYS A 21 -23.01 -11.53 -0.01
N THR A 22 -21.82 -11.91 0.44
CA THR A 22 -21.51 -13.24 0.95
C THR A 22 -20.83 -13.16 2.31
N PHE A 23 -21.03 -14.19 3.13
CA PHE A 23 -20.45 -14.25 4.46
C PHE A 23 -20.02 -15.68 4.83
N LEU A 24 -19.18 -15.80 5.83
CA LEU A 24 -18.82 -17.04 6.51
C LEU A 24 -18.92 -16.81 8.02
N ILE A 25 -19.52 -17.77 8.74
CA ILE A 25 -19.60 -17.75 10.19
C ILE A 25 -18.63 -18.77 10.78
N GLY A 26 -17.82 -18.33 11.73
CA GLY A 26 -17.06 -19.16 12.65
C GLY A 26 -17.56 -18.95 14.07
N ALA A 27 -17.30 -19.92 14.94
CA ALA A 27 -17.62 -19.84 16.36
C ALA A 27 -16.42 -20.23 17.22
N THR A 28 -16.28 -19.55 18.35
CA THR A 28 -15.36 -19.92 19.43
C THR A 28 -16.20 -20.42 20.59
N LEU A 29 -16.03 -21.71 20.95
CA LEU A 29 -16.73 -22.38 22.04
C LEU A 29 -15.78 -22.58 23.23
N PRO A 30 -16.30 -22.68 24.45
CA PRO A 30 -15.51 -23.09 25.61
C PRO A 30 -14.93 -24.50 25.43
N SER A 31 -13.69 -24.72 25.87
CA SER A 31 -13.03 -26.03 25.75
C SER A 31 -13.83 -27.15 26.43
N TYR A 32 -14.40 -26.89 27.61
CA TYR A 32 -15.21 -27.88 28.32
C TYR A 32 -16.41 -28.40 27.52
N MET A 33 -17.00 -27.58 26.63
CA MET A 33 -18.09 -28.04 25.77
C MET A 33 -17.61 -29.00 24.68
N LEU A 34 -16.41 -28.78 24.14
CA LEU A 34 -15.81 -29.66 23.16
C LEU A 34 -15.36 -30.98 23.81
N GLU A 35 -14.72 -30.90 24.97
CA GLU A 35 -14.30 -32.07 25.76
C GLU A 35 -15.50 -32.94 26.13
N HIS A 36 -16.57 -32.33 26.62
CA HIS A 36 -17.78 -33.05 26.98
C HIS A 36 -18.47 -33.67 25.75
N GLU A 37 -18.49 -32.99 24.62
CA GLU A 37 -18.94 -33.57 23.37
C GLU A 37 -18.12 -34.80 22.97
N ASP A 38 -16.81 -34.75 23.09
CA ASP A 38 -15.91 -35.86 22.76
C ASP A 38 -16.12 -37.05 23.75
N GLU A 39 -16.31 -36.81 25.05
CA GLU A 39 -16.65 -37.83 26.05
C GLU A 39 -17.96 -38.53 25.73
N VAL A 40 -19.01 -37.77 25.41
CA VAL A 40 -20.32 -38.32 25.04
C VAL A 40 -20.22 -39.16 23.79
N ARG A 41 -19.52 -38.67 22.78
CA ARG A 41 -19.28 -39.37 21.52
C ARG A 41 -18.53 -40.68 21.74
N ALA A 42 -17.50 -40.66 22.55
CA ALA A 42 -16.72 -41.85 22.89
C ALA A 42 -17.54 -42.87 23.64
N ARG A 43 -18.26 -42.42 24.69
CA ARG A 43 -19.09 -43.28 25.57
C ARG A 43 -20.20 -44.01 24.79
N PHE A 44 -20.89 -43.29 23.91
CA PHE A 44 -22.02 -43.81 23.16
C PHE A 44 -21.63 -44.29 21.72
N LYS A 45 -20.33 -44.30 21.39
CA LYS A 45 -19.80 -44.71 20.06
C LYS A 45 -20.50 -44.01 18.91
N ILE A 46 -20.83 -42.71 19.09
CA ILE A 46 -21.56 -41.91 18.11
C ILE A 46 -20.61 -41.56 16.96
N LYS A 47 -20.96 -41.99 15.73
CA LYS A 47 -20.21 -41.71 14.52
C LYS A 47 -21.06 -40.94 13.52
N GLY A 48 -20.43 -40.08 12.73
CA GLY A 48 -21.06 -39.42 11.58
C GLY A 48 -22.06 -38.30 11.87
N THR A 49 -22.24 -37.92 13.16
CA THR A 49 -23.10 -36.80 13.55
C THR A 49 -22.36 -35.45 13.49
N GLU A 50 -23.13 -34.42 13.27
CA GLU A 50 -22.64 -33.03 13.29
C GLU A 50 -22.17 -32.65 14.69
N ASN A 51 -20.98 -31.97 14.79
CA ASN A 51 -20.50 -31.50 16.08
C ASN A 51 -21.18 -30.17 16.47
N VAL A 52 -21.14 -29.84 17.78
CA VAL A 52 -21.81 -28.67 18.37
C VAL A 52 -21.39 -27.37 17.66
N LYS A 53 -20.10 -27.24 17.35
CA LYS A 53 -19.58 -26.05 16.65
C LYS A 53 -20.17 -25.94 15.24
N HIS A 54 -20.22 -27.03 14.50
CA HIS A 54 -20.77 -27.05 13.16
C HIS A 54 -22.28 -26.78 13.17
N TYR A 55 -23.02 -27.42 14.10
CA TYR A 55 -24.45 -27.17 14.31
C TYR A 55 -24.72 -25.68 14.56
N LEU A 56 -24.00 -25.06 15.52
CA LEU A 56 -24.16 -23.66 15.86
C LEU A 56 -23.90 -22.74 14.64
N THR A 57 -22.77 -22.93 13.95
CA THR A 57 -22.43 -22.09 12.78
C THR A 57 -23.39 -22.25 11.63
N LYS A 58 -23.94 -23.44 11.44
CA LYS A 58 -24.97 -23.76 10.44
C LYS A 58 -26.30 -23.11 10.76
N GLU A 59 -26.78 -23.19 11.99
CA GLU A 59 -28.06 -22.58 12.39
C GLU A 59 -27.97 -21.04 12.36
N LEU A 60 -26.87 -20.45 12.86
CA LEU A 60 -26.62 -19.02 12.69
C LEU A 60 -26.54 -18.62 11.19
N GLY A 61 -25.90 -19.44 10.36
CA GLY A 61 -25.82 -19.21 8.91
C GLY A 61 -27.20 -19.22 8.21
N LYS A 62 -28.06 -20.18 8.57
CA LYS A 62 -29.44 -20.24 8.10
C LYS A 62 -30.26 -19.01 8.56
N GLY A 63 -30.16 -18.66 9.86
CA GLY A 63 -30.83 -17.51 10.44
C GLY A 63 -30.42 -16.23 9.73
N LEU A 64 -29.10 -16.00 9.59
CA LEU A 64 -28.56 -14.82 8.89
C LEU A 64 -29.01 -14.77 7.41
N THR A 65 -29.01 -15.91 6.71
CA THR A 65 -29.49 -15.98 5.33
C THR A 65 -30.97 -15.58 5.23
N ARG A 66 -31.83 -16.12 6.12
CA ARG A 66 -33.27 -15.79 6.14
C ARG A 66 -33.52 -14.31 6.41
N ARG A 67 -32.80 -13.71 7.37
CA ARG A 67 -32.98 -12.32 7.78
C ARG A 67 -32.41 -11.30 6.77
N THR A 68 -31.30 -11.63 6.08
CA THR A 68 -30.58 -10.67 5.24
C THR A 68 -30.68 -10.94 3.73
N GLY A 69 -31.11 -12.13 3.32
CA GLY A 69 -31.07 -12.58 1.92
C GLY A 69 -29.64 -12.79 1.37
N LYS A 70 -28.62 -12.74 2.25
CA LYS A 70 -27.22 -12.94 1.84
C LYS A 70 -26.88 -14.43 1.82
N ARG A 71 -25.78 -14.81 1.16
CA ARG A 71 -25.40 -16.21 0.93
C ARG A 71 -24.12 -16.56 1.68
N VAL A 72 -24.02 -17.78 2.17
CA VAL A 72 -22.77 -18.34 2.70
C VAL A 72 -21.80 -18.60 1.57
N ASP A 73 -20.51 -18.28 1.77
CA ASP A 73 -19.42 -18.56 0.85
C ASP A 73 -18.21 -19.05 1.64
N TYR A 74 -17.86 -20.32 1.45
CA TYR A 74 -16.76 -20.97 2.19
C TYR A 74 -15.38 -20.67 1.60
N ILE A 75 -15.31 -20.16 0.36
CA ILE A 75 -14.04 -19.98 -0.36
C ILE A 75 -13.57 -18.52 -0.31
N LYS A 76 -14.45 -17.59 -0.67
CA LYS A 76 -14.11 -16.16 -0.79
C LYS A 76 -15.21 -15.27 -0.21
N PRO A 77 -15.57 -15.43 1.06
CA PRO A 77 -16.61 -14.60 1.68
C PRO A 77 -16.23 -13.11 1.63
N ASP A 78 -17.21 -12.26 1.48
CA ASP A 78 -17.03 -10.82 1.59
C ASP A 78 -16.70 -10.41 3.02
N VAL A 79 -17.38 -11.03 3.98
CA VAL A 79 -17.14 -10.85 5.42
C VAL A 79 -17.04 -12.20 6.11
N THR A 80 -16.17 -12.28 7.10
CA THR A 80 -16.10 -13.42 8.05
C THR A 80 -16.56 -12.91 9.41
N VAL A 81 -17.51 -13.61 9.98
CA VAL A 81 -18.05 -13.35 11.31
C VAL A 81 -17.52 -14.42 12.26
N ASN A 82 -16.95 -14.03 13.38
CA ASN A 82 -16.60 -14.96 14.45
C ASN A 82 -17.44 -14.64 15.68
N VAL A 83 -18.23 -15.61 16.10
CA VAL A 83 -19.08 -15.54 17.29
C VAL A 83 -18.33 -16.19 18.45
N ASP A 84 -17.96 -15.39 19.44
CA ASP A 84 -17.33 -15.87 20.68
C ASP A 84 -18.43 -16.10 21.72
N VAL A 85 -18.77 -17.38 21.93
CA VAL A 85 -19.84 -17.79 22.84
C VAL A 85 -19.44 -17.58 24.29
N ILE A 86 -18.13 -17.60 24.60
CA ILE A 86 -17.62 -17.40 25.96
C ILE A 86 -17.83 -15.96 26.39
N LYS A 87 -17.43 -15.03 25.53
CA LYS A 87 -17.44 -13.59 25.77
C LYS A 87 -18.76 -12.92 25.40
N ASN A 88 -19.68 -13.68 24.82
CA ASN A 88 -20.91 -13.16 24.22
C ASN A 88 -20.65 -11.98 23.27
N ASN A 89 -19.67 -12.15 22.36
CA ASN A 89 -19.19 -11.10 21.48
C ASN A 89 -19.09 -11.59 20.05
N VAL A 90 -19.29 -10.67 19.09
CA VAL A 90 -19.18 -10.93 17.65
C VAL A 90 -18.12 -10.02 17.04
N THR A 91 -17.19 -10.60 16.32
CA THR A 91 -16.21 -9.86 15.53
C THR A 91 -16.43 -10.08 14.04
N VAL A 92 -16.45 -8.98 13.28
CA VAL A 92 -16.61 -9.02 11.84
C VAL A 92 -15.32 -8.56 11.14
N ARG A 93 -14.87 -9.33 10.17
CA ARG A 93 -13.73 -8.97 9.31
C ARG A 93 -14.13 -9.01 7.85
N SER A 94 -14.07 -7.86 7.21
CA SER A 94 -14.28 -7.76 5.77
C SER A 94 -13.00 -8.11 5.00
N ARG A 95 -13.14 -8.92 3.96
CA ARG A 95 -12.04 -9.27 3.06
C ARG A 95 -11.45 -8.02 2.43
N ALA A 96 -10.14 -7.88 2.47
CA ALA A 96 -9.42 -6.74 1.93
C ALA A 96 -9.76 -6.49 0.45
N ILE A 97 -9.71 -5.21 0.06
CA ILE A 97 -9.80 -4.74 -1.32
C ILE A 97 -8.43 -4.26 -1.75
N PHE A 98 -8.07 -4.53 -2.99
CA PHE A 98 -6.82 -4.07 -3.57
C PHE A 98 -7.11 -3.10 -4.71
N LEU A 99 -6.43 -1.95 -4.69
CA LEU A 99 -6.60 -0.90 -5.69
C LEU A 99 -5.26 -0.54 -6.31
N PHE A 100 -5.32 -0.19 -7.56
CA PHE A 100 -4.26 0.49 -8.30
C PHE A 100 -4.66 1.94 -8.50
N GLY A 101 -3.73 2.86 -8.24
CA GLY A 101 -3.94 4.28 -8.43
C GLY A 101 -2.67 5.00 -8.83
N LYS A 102 -2.81 6.30 -9.09
CA LYS A 102 -1.72 7.24 -9.36
C LYS A 102 -1.96 8.52 -8.58
N TYR A 103 -0.88 9.18 -8.20
CA TYR A 103 -0.95 10.53 -7.63
C TYR A 103 -0.02 11.49 -8.36
N VAL A 104 -0.44 12.75 -8.37
CA VAL A 104 0.34 13.91 -8.81
C VAL A 104 0.58 14.78 -7.58
N LYS A 105 1.81 15.29 -7.43
CA LYS A 105 2.22 16.19 -6.36
C LYS A 105 2.80 17.45 -6.98
N ARG A 106 2.08 18.56 -6.89
CA ARG A 106 2.48 19.87 -7.43
C ARG A 106 3.03 20.81 -6.37
N VAL A 107 3.27 20.30 -5.16
CA VAL A 107 3.83 21.05 -4.02
C VAL A 107 5.09 20.38 -3.53
N ARG A 108 6.07 21.16 -3.08
CA ARG A 108 7.27 20.72 -2.38
C ARG A 108 6.99 20.67 -0.87
N GLY A 109 7.89 20.11 -0.09
CA GLY A 109 7.76 20.04 1.35
C GLY A 109 6.87 18.91 1.87
N LEU A 110 6.32 18.04 0.98
CA LEU A 110 5.39 16.97 1.35
C LEU A 110 6.04 15.59 1.18
N ASN A 111 6.11 14.82 2.26
CA ASN A 111 6.63 13.47 2.27
C ASN A 111 5.71 12.49 1.52
N GLN A 112 6.31 11.48 0.85
CA GLN A 112 5.54 10.39 0.26
C GLN A 112 4.90 9.51 1.34
N LYS A 113 5.69 9.10 2.34
CA LYS A 113 5.25 8.20 3.41
C LYS A 113 4.89 8.98 4.65
N GLN A 114 3.88 8.47 5.37
CA GLN A 114 3.49 8.98 6.67
C GLN A 114 4.33 8.30 7.77
N GLU A 115 4.69 9.05 8.77
CA GLU A 115 5.28 8.53 9.99
C GLU A 115 4.32 7.57 10.68
N ARG A 116 4.88 6.56 11.34
CA ARG A 116 4.10 5.59 12.08
C ARG A 116 3.67 6.18 13.43
N CYS A 117 2.51 5.76 13.90
CA CYS A 117 2.03 6.13 15.22
C CYS A 117 3.05 5.76 16.29
N ASN A 118 3.43 6.71 17.14
CA ASN A 118 4.45 6.52 18.17
C ASN A 118 4.07 5.47 19.20
N ASN A 119 2.79 5.35 19.51
CA ASN A 119 2.27 4.40 20.49
C ASN A 119 2.31 2.95 19.98
N CYS A 120 1.73 2.68 18.81
CA CYS A 120 1.57 1.30 18.30
C CYS A 120 2.61 0.90 17.24
N LYS A 121 3.55 1.77 16.87
CA LYS A 121 4.59 1.54 15.87
C LYS A 121 4.05 1.02 14.53
N GLY A 122 2.84 1.46 14.15
CA GLY A 122 2.18 1.06 12.92
C GLY A 122 1.24 -0.14 13.00
N LYS A 123 1.03 -0.73 14.18
CA LYS A 123 0.14 -1.89 14.36
C LYS A 123 -1.35 -1.51 14.37
N GLY A 124 -1.66 -0.28 14.72
CA GLY A 124 -3.01 0.22 14.97
C GLY A 124 -3.34 0.20 16.48
N CYS A 125 -3.90 1.30 16.99
CA CYS A 125 -4.40 1.44 18.36
C CYS A 125 -5.50 2.50 18.41
N SER A 126 -6.17 2.66 19.55
CA SER A 126 -7.22 3.66 19.75
C SER A 126 -6.74 5.09 19.48
N GLN A 127 -5.52 5.44 19.90
CA GLN A 127 -4.94 6.78 19.71
C GLN A 127 -4.80 7.18 18.22
N CYS A 128 -4.53 6.24 17.35
CA CYS A 128 -4.44 6.49 15.91
C CYS A 128 -5.67 6.02 15.13
N ASN A 129 -6.78 5.73 15.81
CA ASN A 129 -8.00 5.16 15.22
C ASN A 129 -7.70 3.93 14.33
N ASN A 130 -6.85 3.04 14.81
CA ASN A 130 -6.39 1.82 14.15
C ASN A 130 -5.64 2.00 12.82
N THR A 131 -5.36 3.23 12.39
CA THR A 131 -4.64 3.49 11.12
C THR A 131 -3.17 3.10 11.17
N GLY A 132 -2.55 3.07 12.35
CA GLY A 132 -1.12 2.89 12.54
C GLY A 132 -0.27 4.11 12.13
N LEU A 133 -0.89 5.24 11.77
CA LEU A 133 -0.23 6.46 11.29
C LEU A 133 -0.26 7.57 12.35
N SER A 134 0.77 8.42 12.37
CA SER A 134 0.85 9.60 13.25
C SER A 134 -0.06 10.74 12.81
N GLY A 135 -0.61 10.68 11.59
CA GLY A 135 -1.48 11.71 11.00
C GLY A 135 -1.70 11.49 9.51
N PHE A 136 -2.15 12.53 8.82
CA PHE A 136 -2.48 12.49 7.40
C PHE A 136 -1.79 13.58 6.57
N GLY A 137 -0.66 14.10 7.05
CA GLY A 137 0.09 15.21 6.44
C GLY A 137 1.10 14.80 5.37
N SER A 138 0.92 13.65 4.72
CA SER A 138 1.77 13.14 3.64
C SER A 138 0.92 12.60 2.49
N ILE A 139 1.53 12.21 1.36
CA ILE A 139 0.83 11.52 0.27
C ILE A 139 0.13 10.25 0.78
N GLU A 140 0.84 9.43 1.55
CA GLU A 140 0.26 8.23 2.18
C GLU A 140 -0.93 8.60 3.07
N GLY A 141 -0.76 9.60 3.92
CA GLY A 141 -1.81 10.06 4.83
C GLY A 141 -3.05 10.56 4.10
N ILE A 142 -2.89 11.38 3.07
CA ILE A 142 -4.00 11.89 2.25
C ILE A 142 -4.74 10.73 1.58
N ILE A 143 -4.02 9.73 1.02
CA ILE A 143 -4.64 8.56 0.39
C ILE A 143 -5.40 7.74 1.44
N VAL A 144 -4.80 7.46 2.60
CA VAL A 144 -5.45 6.68 3.68
C VAL A 144 -6.72 7.37 4.15
N LYS A 145 -6.68 8.69 4.38
CA LYS A 145 -7.88 9.46 4.77
C LYS A 145 -9.01 9.30 3.75
N LYS A 146 -8.69 9.38 2.45
CA LYS A 146 -9.66 9.18 1.37
C LYS A 146 -10.23 7.77 1.31
N LEU A 147 -9.41 6.76 1.63
CA LEU A 147 -9.87 5.38 1.70
C LEU A 147 -10.77 5.14 2.92
N ILE A 148 -10.46 5.74 4.06
CA ILE A 148 -11.33 5.71 5.25
C ILE A 148 -12.67 6.35 4.94
N ASP A 149 -12.69 7.55 4.36
CA ASP A 149 -13.91 8.28 4.00
C ASP A 149 -14.77 7.50 2.99
N ALA A 150 -14.14 6.79 2.03
CA ALA A 150 -14.86 6.06 0.99
C ALA A 150 -15.33 4.67 1.42
N PHE A 151 -14.52 3.95 2.20
CA PHE A 151 -14.74 2.54 2.50
C PHE A 151 -15.08 2.26 3.97
N GLY A 152 -14.96 3.23 4.88
CA GLY A 152 -15.07 3.01 6.31
C GLY A 152 -14.04 1.97 6.80
N CYS A 153 -12.82 2.00 6.24
CA CYS A 153 -11.79 1.00 6.52
C CYS A 153 -10.94 1.38 7.74
N GLU A 154 -10.29 0.39 8.36
CA GLU A 154 -9.39 0.59 9.50
C GLU A 154 -8.05 1.22 9.09
N GLY A 155 -7.62 1.01 7.84
CA GLY A 155 -6.37 1.54 7.33
C GLY A 155 -5.98 0.94 5.98
N ALA A 156 -4.73 1.15 5.58
CA ALA A 156 -4.23 0.65 4.31
C ALA A 156 -2.75 0.24 4.35
N LYS A 157 -2.36 -0.68 3.46
CA LYS A 157 -0.95 -1.05 3.22
C LYS A 157 -0.61 -0.79 1.77
N PHE A 158 0.57 -0.20 1.52
CA PHE A 158 1.00 0.24 0.20
C PHE A 158 2.13 -0.63 -0.38
N ALA A 159 2.07 -0.82 -1.69
CA ALA A 159 3.22 -1.18 -2.50
C ALA A 159 3.50 0.01 -3.46
N TRP A 160 4.54 0.76 -3.14
CA TRP A 160 4.95 1.95 -3.87
C TRP A 160 5.76 1.58 -5.11
N VAL A 161 5.53 2.27 -6.22
CA VAL A 161 6.35 2.15 -7.43
C VAL A 161 7.43 3.23 -7.38
N GLY A 162 8.51 2.91 -6.66
CA GLY A 162 9.59 3.83 -6.34
C GLY A 162 9.25 4.86 -5.27
N GLY A 163 10.23 5.67 -4.89
CA GLY A 163 10.11 6.74 -3.93
C GLY A 163 10.45 8.11 -4.54
N GLU A 164 10.06 9.16 -3.88
CA GLU A 164 10.50 10.52 -4.15
C GLU A 164 10.92 11.22 -2.86
N ASP A 165 11.67 12.29 -3.06
CA ASP A 165 12.07 13.18 -1.99
C ASP A 165 10.91 14.13 -1.60
N ARG A 166 10.96 14.63 -0.39
CA ARG A 166 10.06 15.66 0.13
C ARG A 166 9.99 16.87 -0.81
N GLU A 167 11.14 17.30 -1.34
CA GLU A 167 11.27 18.47 -2.21
C GLU A 167 11.02 18.17 -3.69
N SER A 168 10.73 16.92 -4.06
CA SER A 168 10.42 16.55 -5.44
C SER A 168 8.97 16.81 -5.79
N LEU A 169 8.70 17.24 -7.01
CA LEU A 169 7.36 17.23 -7.60
C LEU A 169 7.12 15.89 -8.32
N VAL A 170 5.86 15.52 -8.44
CA VAL A 170 5.39 14.40 -9.26
C VAL A 170 4.37 14.96 -10.26
N LEU A 171 4.74 15.03 -11.51
CA LEU A 171 4.00 15.77 -12.54
C LEU A 171 3.34 14.84 -13.57
N ASN A 172 2.65 15.44 -14.52
CA ASN A 172 2.04 14.80 -15.70
C ASN A 172 1.16 13.59 -15.36
N GLY A 173 1.58 12.39 -15.81
CA GLY A 173 0.84 11.13 -15.61
C GLY A 173 0.82 10.59 -14.18
N GLY A 174 1.54 11.24 -13.26
CA GLY A 174 1.62 10.87 -11.86
C GLY A 174 2.47 9.62 -11.58
N ARG A 175 2.67 9.34 -10.31
CA ARG A 175 3.35 8.13 -9.82
C ARG A 175 2.34 7.04 -9.47
N PRO A 176 2.52 5.81 -9.97
CA PRO A 176 1.66 4.69 -9.63
C PRO A 176 1.86 4.23 -8.19
N PHE A 177 0.80 3.68 -7.60
CA PHE A 177 0.83 2.94 -6.35
C PHE A 177 -0.20 1.82 -6.34
N PHE A 178 0.04 0.81 -5.52
CA PHE A 178 -0.93 -0.22 -5.17
C PHE A 178 -1.24 -0.11 -3.69
N VAL A 179 -2.49 -0.37 -3.33
CA VAL A 179 -2.93 -0.27 -1.95
C VAL A 179 -3.89 -1.40 -1.59
N LYS A 180 -3.66 -2.02 -0.41
CA LYS A 180 -4.55 -2.96 0.24
C LYS A 180 -5.37 -2.19 1.28
N VAL A 181 -6.67 -2.11 1.09
CA VAL A 181 -7.64 -1.54 2.03
C VAL A 181 -7.99 -2.60 3.07
N ILE A 182 -7.82 -2.29 4.34
CA ILE A 182 -7.98 -3.24 5.45
C ILE A 182 -9.36 -3.08 6.06
N ASN A 183 -10.07 -4.19 6.19
CA ASN A 183 -11.41 -4.27 6.79
C ASN A 183 -12.40 -3.21 6.27
N PRO A 184 -12.65 -3.12 4.93
CA PRO A 184 -13.56 -2.14 4.36
C PRO A 184 -15.01 -2.47 4.71
N LYS A 185 -15.71 -1.56 5.40
CA LYS A 185 -17.15 -1.70 5.71
C LYS A 185 -18.00 -1.52 4.44
N LEU A 186 -17.69 -0.53 3.62
CA LEU A 186 -18.40 -0.18 2.39
C LEU A 186 -17.70 -0.75 1.15
N ARG A 187 -17.61 -2.07 1.03
CA ARG A 187 -16.82 -2.78 -0.01
C ARG A 187 -17.11 -2.38 -1.44
N PHE A 188 -18.34 -1.98 -1.75
CA PHE A 188 -18.75 -1.66 -3.14
C PHE A 188 -18.58 -0.20 -3.49
N ALA A 189 -18.11 0.63 -2.56
CA ALA A 189 -17.80 2.03 -2.81
C ALA A 189 -16.72 2.17 -3.90
N ARG A 190 -16.77 3.31 -4.60
CA ARG A 190 -15.78 3.70 -5.60
C ARG A 190 -15.14 5.01 -5.14
N PRO A 191 -13.86 5.01 -4.75
CA PRO A 191 -13.21 6.24 -4.35
C PRO A 191 -13.13 7.20 -5.52
N ARG A 192 -13.59 8.44 -5.31
CA ARG A 192 -13.53 9.50 -6.32
C ARG A 192 -12.11 10.08 -6.38
N ILE A 193 -11.81 10.76 -7.50
CA ILE A 193 -10.61 11.58 -7.62
C ILE A 193 -10.57 12.56 -6.46
N ALA A 194 -9.45 12.61 -5.76
CA ALA A 194 -9.22 13.54 -4.67
C ALA A 194 -8.21 14.61 -5.09
N ARG A 195 -8.53 15.88 -4.81
CA ARG A 195 -7.62 17.01 -4.96
C ARG A 195 -7.57 17.74 -3.64
N LYS A 196 -6.38 17.88 -3.09
CA LYS A 196 -6.15 18.61 -1.84
C LYS A 196 -4.71 19.14 -1.82
N ASP A 197 -4.54 20.39 -1.46
CA ASP A 197 -3.23 21.04 -1.20
C ASP A 197 -2.17 20.74 -2.28
N GLY A 198 -2.55 20.87 -3.55
CA GLY A 198 -1.66 20.59 -4.69
C GLY A 198 -1.41 19.11 -4.99
N VAL A 199 -2.07 18.20 -4.29
CA VAL A 199 -2.03 16.75 -4.51
C VAL A 199 -3.31 16.30 -5.23
N GLU A 200 -3.15 15.52 -6.28
CA GLU A 200 -4.27 14.86 -6.98
C GLU A 200 -4.07 13.34 -6.93
N ILE A 201 -5.09 12.62 -6.47
CA ILE A 201 -5.10 11.16 -6.37
C ILE A 201 -6.19 10.62 -7.28
N ARG A 202 -5.83 9.65 -8.12
CA ARG A 202 -6.73 8.94 -9.03
C ARG A 202 -6.67 7.45 -8.77
N PHE A 203 -7.78 6.84 -8.34
CA PHE A 203 -7.92 5.40 -8.28
C PHE A 203 -8.39 4.89 -9.64
N ALA A 204 -7.60 4.05 -10.29
CA ALA A 204 -7.86 3.62 -11.66
C ALA A 204 -8.69 2.34 -11.71
N LYS A 205 -8.32 1.29 -10.93
CA LYS A 205 -8.99 -0.02 -10.97
C LYS A 205 -8.78 -0.83 -9.69
N ARG A 206 -9.65 -1.81 -9.48
CA ARG A 206 -9.42 -2.90 -8.53
C ARG A 206 -8.45 -3.91 -9.14
N VAL A 207 -7.60 -4.49 -8.29
CA VAL A 207 -6.64 -5.55 -8.66
C VAL A 207 -6.84 -6.73 -7.71
N GLY A 208 -6.32 -7.90 -8.07
CA GLY A 208 -6.52 -9.11 -7.27
C GLY A 208 -5.70 -9.14 -5.99
N ARG A 209 -4.46 -8.62 -6.03
CA ARG A 209 -3.51 -8.59 -4.92
C ARG A 209 -2.49 -7.46 -5.08
N LEU A 210 -1.70 -7.21 -4.05
CA LEU A 210 -0.49 -6.38 -4.18
C LEU A 210 0.57 -7.14 -4.98
N PRO A 211 1.48 -6.44 -5.68
CA PRO A 211 2.65 -7.05 -6.29
C PRO A 211 3.51 -7.77 -5.24
N ASP A 212 3.86 -9.02 -5.49
CA ASP A 212 4.68 -9.83 -4.58
C ASP A 212 6.17 -9.48 -4.69
N LYS A 213 6.60 -8.95 -5.84
CA LYS A 213 7.99 -8.56 -6.14
C LYS A 213 8.05 -7.07 -6.48
N PRO A 214 9.21 -6.43 -6.27
CA PRO A 214 9.44 -5.07 -6.74
C PRO A 214 9.18 -4.98 -8.24
N LEU A 215 8.31 -4.06 -8.64
CA LEU A 215 7.99 -3.85 -10.04
C LEU A 215 9.16 -3.16 -10.75
N ARG A 216 9.48 -3.64 -11.93
CA ARG A 216 10.42 -2.94 -12.83
C ARG A 216 9.68 -1.77 -13.49
N PHE A 217 10.32 -0.62 -13.53
CA PHE A 217 9.77 0.58 -14.14
C PHE A 217 10.87 1.50 -14.62
N LYS A 218 10.54 2.32 -15.61
CA LYS A 218 11.37 3.44 -16.09
C LYS A 218 10.83 4.73 -15.51
N VAL A 219 11.73 5.62 -15.12
CA VAL A 219 11.39 6.95 -14.60
C VAL A 219 12.02 8.03 -15.47
N LYS A 220 11.23 9.03 -15.85
CA LYS A 220 11.72 10.25 -16.47
C LYS A 220 11.78 11.35 -15.43
N VAL A 221 12.96 11.93 -15.21
CA VAL A 221 13.22 12.93 -14.18
C VAL A 221 13.85 14.18 -14.77
N ARG A 222 13.60 15.30 -14.15
CA ARG A 222 14.29 16.57 -14.37
C ARG A 222 15.03 16.93 -13.10
N LEU A 223 16.31 17.22 -13.22
CA LEU A 223 17.21 17.46 -12.11
C LEU A 223 17.74 18.89 -12.18
N TRP A 224 17.93 19.50 -11.03
CA TRP A 224 18.69 20.73 -10.85
C TRP A 224 19.88 20.43 -9.95
N VAL A 225 21.06 20.59 -10.52
CA VAL A 225 22.33 20.25 -9.88
C VAL A 225 23.13 21.52 -9.73
N GLU A 226 23.63 21.75 -8.54
CA GLU A 226 24.56 22.82 -8.22
C GLU A 226 25.98 22.28 -8.27
N CYS A 227 26.87 22.97 -8.97
CA CYS A 227 28.26 22.60 -9.15
C CYS A 227 29.14 23.65 -8.46
N GLU A 228 30.22 23.23 -7.80
CA GLU A 228 31.18 24.16 -7.17
C GLU A 228 32.09 24.84 -8.20
N CYS A 229 32.04 24.38 -9.45
CA CYS A 229 32.80 24.95 -10.55
C CYS A 229 31.90 25.33 -11.75
N LYS A 230 32.43 26.12 -12.69
CA LYS A 230 31.76 26.41 -13.97
C LYS A 230 31.78 25.19 -14.87
N VAL A 231 30.62 24.76 -15.34
CA VAL A 231 30.48 23.57 -16.19
C VAL A 231 30.83 23.91 -17.65
N GLY A 232 31.88 23.29 -18.16
CA GLY A 232 32.35 23.45 -19.53
C GLY A 232 31.53 22.67 -20.57
N LYS A 233 31.67 23.00 -21.84
CA LYS A 233 31.00 22.29 -22.95
C LYS A 233 31.38 20.82 -23.00
N GLU A 234 32.65 20.49 -22.78
CA GLU A 234 33.16 19.12 -22.79
C GLU A 234 32.45 18.24 -21.71
N SER A 235 32.25 18.77 -20.51
CA SER A 235 31.52 18.05 -19.44
C SER A 235 30.06 17.79 -19.85
N ILE A 236 29.42 18.74 -20.55
CA ILE A 236 28.04 18.56 -21.04
C ILE A 236 28.01 17.45 -22.11
N GLU A 237 28.97 17.40 -23.02
CA GLU A 237 29.07 16.36 -24.03
C GLU A 237 29.29 14.97 -23.39
N LYS A 238 30.19 14.88 -22.43
CA LYS A 238 30.43 13.65 -21.66
C LYS A 238 29.16 13.18 -20.90
N ILE A 239 28.41 14.11 -20.31
CA ILE A 239 27.13 13.76 -19.64
C ILE A 239 26.13 13.26 -20.67
N ASN A 240 25.99 13.91 -21.81
CA ASN A 240 25.05 13.50 -22.87
C ASN A 240 25.44 12.12 -23.48
N ALA A 241 26.73 11.78 -23.49
CA ALA A 241 27.24 10.48 -23.92
C ALA A 241 26.86 9.33 -22.99
N LEU A 242 26.36 9.60 -21.77
CA LEU A 242 25.81 8.56 -20.90
C LEU A 242 24.46 7.98 -21.38
N THR A 243 23.93 8.42 -22.49
CA THR A 243 22.76 7.80 -23.13
C THR A 243 23.06 6.34 -23.46
N ASN A 244 22.12 5.43 -23.12
CA ASN A 244 22.26 3.98 -23.23
C ASN A 244 23.41 3.38 -22.40
N THR A 245 23.79 4.00 -21.31
CA THR A 245 24.87 3.53 -20.42
C THR A 245 24.29 2.82 -19.18
N VAL A 246 25.07 1.87 -18.67
CA VAL A 246 24.80 1.15 -17.43
C VAL A 246 25.52 1.83 -16.28
N VAL A 247 24.77 2.16 -15.22
CA VAL A 247 25.32 2.69 -13.98
C VAL A 247 25.41 1.56 -12.96
N ARG A 248 26.52 1.48 -12.20
CA ARG A 248 26.81 0.46 -11.20
C ARG A 248 26.96 1.08 -9.83
N PHE A 249 26.44 0.41 -8.79
CA PHE A 249 26.56 0.86 -7.41
C PHE A 249 26.39 -0.29 -6.43
N GLY A 250 26.88 -0.10 -5.23
CA GLY A 250 26.70 -1.06 -4.12
C GLY A 250 25.25 -1.12 -3.65
N GLY A 251 24.68 -2.31 -3.68
CA GLY A 251 23.33 -2.57 -3.13
C GLY A 251 23.38 -2.98 -1.66
N LYS A 252 22.21 -3.21 -1.09
CA LYS A 252 22.08 -3.78 0.24
C LYS A 252 22.75 -5.17 0.27
N ARG A 253 23.51 -5.46 1.30
CA ARG A 253 24.30 -6.72 1.49
C ARG A 253 25.52 -6.89 0.57
N GLY A 254 26.12 -5.79 0.08
CA GLY A 254 27.35 -5.84 -0.71
C GLY A 254 27.20 -6.36 -2.15
N GLN A 255 25.99 -6.59 -2.63
CA GLN A 255 25.76 -6.99 -4.03
C GLN A 255 25.88 -5.78 -4.96
N GLU A 256 26.52 -5.97 -6.11
CA GLU A 256 26.54 -4.97 -7.17
C GLU A 256 25.14 -4.85 -7.80
N VAL A 257 24.65 -3.64 -7.93
CA VAL A 257 23.38 -3.30 -8.58
C VAL A 257 23.63 -2.49 -9.83
N THR A 258 23.02 -2.87 -10.92
CA THR A 258 23.10 -2.17 -12.20
C THR A 258 21.76 -1.49 -12.55
N ARG A 259 21.81 -0.31 -13.16
CA ARG A 259 20.65 0.41 -13.72
C ARG A 259 21.00 1.05 -15.04
N ASN A 260 20.06 1.03 -15.97
CA ASN A 260 20.26 1.63 -17.30
C ASN A 260 19.82 3.09 -17.29
N ILE A 261 20.62 3.94 -17.92
CA ILE A 261 20.22 5.26 -18.38
C ILE A 261 19.84 5.12 -19.86
N TYR A 262 18.60 5.34 -20.19
CA TYR A 262 18.10 5.23 -21.58
C TYR A 262 18.32 6.50 -22.38
N THR A 263 18.09 7.63 -21.74
CA THR A 263 18.33 8.96 -22.34
C THR A 263 18.80 9.91 -21.25
N ILE A 264 19.73 10.77 -21.60
CA ILE A 264 20.15 11.87 -20.73
C ILE A 264 20.48 13.08 -21.60
N SER A 265 20.10 14.24 -21.14
CA SER A 265 20.40 15.52 -21.81
C SER A 265 20.65 16.57 -20.74
N ALA A 266 21.80 17.24 -20.85
CA ALA A 266 22.25 18.23 -19.89
C ALA A 266 22.36 19.61 -20.57
N LYS A 267 22.05 20.66 -19.82
CA LYS A 267 22.29 22.06 -20.14
C LYS A 267 22.84 22.77 -18.93
N ALA A 268 23.90 23.55 -19.10
CA ALA A 268 24.48 24.35 -18.03
C ALA A 268 24.13 25.83 -18.19
N SER A 269 23.97 26.52 -17.08
CA SER A 269 23.93 27.96 -16.96
C SER A 269 24.74 28.33 -15.74
N GLU A 270 25.93 28.90 -15.97
CA GLU A 270 26.93 29.19 -14.93
C GLU A 270 27.32 27.92 -14.14
N ASN A 271 26.99 27.84 -12.85
CA ASN A 271 27.23 26.71 -11.97
C ASN A 271 25.99 25.82 -11.75
N ILE A 272 24.90 26.05 -12.48
CA ILE A 272 23.67 25.23 -12.43
C ILE A 272 23.56 24.34 -13.63
N LEU A 273 23.49 23.03 -13.39
CA LEU A 273 23.29 22.02 -14.42
C LEU A 273 21.83 21.53 -14.38
N LYS A 274 21.13 21.65 -15.50
CA LYS A 274 19.79 21.09 -15.68
C LYS A 274 19.90 19.81 -16.47
N ILE A 275 19.47 18.69 -15.89
CA ILE A 275 19.52 17.38 -16.55
C ILE A 275 18.09 16.84 -16.73
N LEU A 276 17.80 16.36 -17.93
CA LEU A 276 16.61 15.59 -18.24
C LEU A 276 17.04 14.15 -18.52
N MET A 277 16.56 13.19 -17.73
CA MET A 277 17.03 11.81 -17.81
C MET A 277 15.85 10.83 -17.76
N THR A 278 15.97 9.74 -18.53
CA THR A 278 15.12 8.55 -18.41
C THR A 278 16.00 7.38 -18.01
N ALA A 279 15.70 6.76 -16.89
CA ALA A 279 16.49 5.65 -16.34
C ALA A 279 15.60 4.57 -15.72
N ASP A 280 16.22 3.44 -15.38
CA ASP A 280 15.57 2.40 -14.57
C ASP A 280 15.15 2.94 -13.21
N GLY A 281 14.01 2.47 -12.73
CA GLY A 281 13.60 2.71 -11.36
C GLY A 281 14.56 2.10 -10.35
N GLY A 282 14.76 2.82 -9.22
CA GLY A 282 15.69 2.42 -8.18
C GLY A 282 17.13 2.89 -8.37
N LEU A 283 17.41 3.68 -9.41
CA LEU A 283 18.62 4.47 -9.47
C LEU A 283 18.57 5.54 -8.36
N THR A 284 19.60 5.59 -7.54
CA THR A 284 19.73 6.56 -6.43
C THR A 284 20.19 7.91 -7.00
N ILE A 285 19.21 8.74 -7.38
CA ILE A 285 19.45 10.02 -8.11
C ILE A 285 20.49 10.89 -7.41
N LYS A 286 20.39 11.08 -6.09
CA LYS A 286 21.32 11.93 -5.35
C LYS A 286 22.75 11.39 -5.41
N GLN A 287 22.94 10.08 -5.22
CA GLN A 287 24.25 9.46 -5.30
C GLN A 287 24.82 9.54 -6.74
N PHE A 288 23.99 9.34 -7.77
CA PHE A 288 24.40 9.50 -9.16
C PHE A 288 24.89 10.93 -9.46
N ILE A 289 24.33 11.94 -8.80
CA ILE A 289 24.78 13.32 -8.93
C ILE A 289 26.06 13.56 -8.12
N ASN A 290 26.06 13.18 -6.84
CA ASN A 290 27.14 13.53 -5.91
C ASN A 290 28.39 12.65 -6.05
N GLY A 291 28.31 11.49 -6.69
CA GLY A 291 29.43 10.56 -6.85
C GLY A 291 29.59 9.53 -5.73
N ASP A 292 28.62 9.42 -4.80
CA ASP A 292 28.72 8.55 -3.64
C ASP A 292 28.53 7.06 -3.99
N GLY A 293 29.64 6.38 -4.36
CA GLY A 293 29.65 4.95 -4.63
C GLY A 293 28.89 4.48 -5.86
N ILE A 294 28.73 5.35 -6.85
CA ILE A 294 28.10 5.09 -8.15
C ILE A 294 29.08 5.43 -9.28
N THR A 295 29.17 4.57 -10.28
CA THR A 295 29.98 4.77 -11.49
C THR A 295 29.22 4.39 -12.76
N PRO A 296 29.24 5.22 -13.82
CA PRO A 296 29.71 6.62 -13.85
C PRO A 296 28.79 7.55 -13.05
N ASN A 297 29.31 8.72 -12.65
CA ASN A 297 28.56 9.74 -11.94
C ASN A 297 28.85 11.16 -12.46
N ILE A 298 28.01 12.12 -12.08
CA ILE A 298 28.08 13.49 -12.59
C ILE A 298 29.25 14.26 -11.99
N SER A 299 29.56 14.06 -10.70
CA SER A 299 30.64 14.78 -10.02
C SER A 299 32.00 14.49 -10.66
N GLU A 300 32.31 13.22 -10.97
CA GLU A 300 33.53 12.82 -11.65
C GLU A 300 33.62 13.42 -13.08
N ILE A 301 32.50 13.42 -13.82
CA ILE A 301 32.47 13.96 -15.20
C ILE A 301 32.67 15.48 -15.23
N VAL A 302 32.12 16.19 -14.26
CA VAL A 302 32.24 17.64 -14.12
C VAL A 302 33.61 18.03 -13.57
N GLY A 303 34.23 17.15 -12.78
CA GLY A 303 35.53 17.39 -12.15
C GLY A 303 35.49 18.28 -10.89
N CYS A 304 34.31 18.48 -10.32
CA CYS A 304 34.15 19.17 -9.06
C CYS A 304 32.93 18.62 -8.30
N LYS A 305 32.80 18.98 -7.05
CA LYS A 305 31.67 18.55 -6.21
C LYS A 305 30.36 19.07 -6.79
N THR A 306 29.40 18.16 -6.91
CA THR A 306 28.06 18.46 -7.40
C THR A 306 27.02 18.06 -6.36
N THR A 307 25.96 18.84 -6.24
CA THR A 307 24.87 18.60 -5.28
C THR A 307 23.52 18.62 -5.99
N CYS A 308 22.74 17.58 -5.81
CA CYS A 308 21.37 17.53 -6.31
C CYS A 308 20.48 18.47 -5.47
N ARG A 309 20.20 19.67 -5.97
CA ARG A 309 19.35 20.66 -5.32
C ARG A 309 17.89 20.20 -5.25
N SER A 310 17.38 19.71 -6.37
CA SER A 310 16.03 19.13 -6.45
C SER A 310 15.90 18.27 -7.70
N PHE A 311 14.93 17.36 -7.67
CA PHE A 311 14.52 16.63 -8.88
C PHE A 311 13.00 16.47 -8.93
N ASP A 312 12.46 16.54 -10.13
CA ASP A 312 11.04 16.35 -10.38
C ASP A 312 10.81 15.11 -11.23
N ILE A 313 9.79 14.35 -10.87
CA ILE A 313 9.38 13.15 -11.58
C ILE A 313 8.36 13.55 -12.63
N LEU A 314 8.72 13.36 -13.89
CA LEU A 314 7.87 13.72 -15.03
C LEU A 314 6.98 12.56 -15.47
N SER A 315 7.48 11.33 -15.42
CA SER A 315 6.68 10.15 -15.70
C SER A 315 7.27 8.89 -15.08
N VAL A 316 6.40 7.94 -14.77
CA VAL A 316 6.76 6.58 -14.35
C VAL A 316 6.00 5.61 -15.24
N LYS A 317 6.72 4.73 -15.96
CA LYS A 317 6.16 3.70 -16.83
C LYS A 317 6.65 2.34 -16.38
N PHE A 318 5.77 1.35 -16.31
CA PHE A 318 6.20 -0.03 -16.06
C PHE A 318 7.09 -0.50 -17.21
N ALA A 319 8.15 -1.25 -16.90
CA ALA A 319 8.90 -1.99 -17.90
C ALA A 319 8.05 -3.18 -18.34
N GLU A 320 8.03 -3.44 -19.61
CA GLU A 320 7.42 -4.61 -20.20
C GLU A 320 8.14 -5.88 -19.79
#